data_5b6624edb76936f83dc86787b14f57b5
#
_entry.id   5b6624edb76936f83dc86787b14f57b5
#
_cell.length_a   1.000
_cell.length_b   1.000
_cell.length_c   1.000
_cell.angle_alpha   90.00
_cell.angle_beta   90.00
_cell.angle_gamma   90.00
#
_symmetry.space_group_name_H-M   'P 1'
#
loop_
_entity.id
_entity.type
_entity.pdbx_description
1 polymer ?
#
loop_
_entity_poly.entity_id
_entity_poly.type
_entity_poly.pdbx_seq_one_letter_code
_entity_poly.pdbx_strand_id
1 'polypeptide(L)'
;MLTAAAAIFMVTLPVTVPVTSANATPGVPVFPGMEVRQGTNVCTLGFVDPQTRVAFTAGHCRGSGQVTDRDGNVIGNQAGFRDNTPNGATVDTNHQIADWEAISLAPDVAVNNILPGGRALVTDPAVAPVPGLPVCHFGVITGESCGTIDAVNNGWFTMANGVVSQKGDSGGPVYHPTPDGRAVIVGMFNSTWGQYPAAVSWQAASQQAHEDVISAAAGSAPPGLP
;
A
#
# COMPACT_ATOMS: atom_id res chain seq x y z
N MET A 1 65.55 62.17 -6.70
CA MET A 1 65.09 61.29 -5.64
C MET A 1 63.83 60.56 -6.19
N LEU A 2 64.00 59.29 -6.62
CA LEU A 2 62.89 58.46 -7.08
C LEU A 2 62.52 57.54 -5.92
N THR A 3 61.27 57.59 -5.46
CA THR A 3 60.69 56.68 -4.49
C THR A 3 59.95 55.57 -5.25
N ALA A 4 60.44 54.33 -5.10
CA ALA A 4 59.80 53.12 -5.64
C ALA A 4 58.73 52.65 -4.65
N ALA A 5 57.47 52.56 -5.08
CA ALA A 5 56.39 51.96 -4.32
C ALA A 5 56.32 50.45 -4.65
N ALA A 6 56.49 49.61 -3.62
CA ALA A 6 56.34 48.15 -3.77
C ALA A 6 54.86 47.80 -3.56
N ALA A 7 54.21 47.23 -4.56
CA ALA A 7 52.87 46.67 -4.47
C ALA A 7 52.92 45.23 -3.96
N ILE A 8 52.31 44.98 -2.79
CA ILE A 8 52.14 43.62 -2.23
C ILE A 8 50.86 43.02 -2.80
N PHE A 9 51.00 41.99 -3.65
CA PHE A 9 49.90 41.17 -4.14
C PHE A 9 49.55 40.08 -3.09
N MET A 10 48.42 40.24 -2.43
CA MET A 10 47.84 39.15 -1.61
C MET A 10 47.17 38.13 -2.52
N VAL A 11 47.74 36.95 -2.57
CA VAL A 11 47.15 35.76 -3.26
C VAL A 11 46.22 35.07 -2.26
N THR A 12 44.91 35.21 -2.45
CA THR A 12 43.92 34.46 -1.69
C THR A 12 43.73 33.09 -2.35
N LEU A 13 44.18 32.02 -1.69
CA LEU A 13 43.91 30.64 -2.08
C LEU A 13 42.45 30.27 -1.75
N PRO A 14 41.70 29.64 -2.68
CA PRO A 14 40.37 29.15 -2.39
C PRO A 14 40.47 27.95 -1.43
N VAL A 15 39.80 28.06 -0.27
CA VAL A 15 39.63 26.95 0.66
C VAL A 15 38.51 26.05 0.10
N THR A 16 38.86 24.91 -0.48
CA THR A 16 37.92 23.89 -0.87
C THR A 16 37.52 23.10 0.39
N VAL A 17 36.30 23.33 0.89
CA VAL A 17 35.72 22.51 1.95
C VAL A 17 35.24 21.21 1.31
N PRO A 18 35.70 20.01 1.76
CA PRO A 18 35.17 18.75 1.25
C PRO A 18 33.70 18.62 1.64
N VAL A 19 32.80 18.55 0.67
CA VAL A 19 31.40 18.20 0.87
C VAL A 19 31.38 16.69 1.15
N THR A 20 31.35 16.31 2.42
CA THR A 20 31.04 14.94 2.83
C THR A 20 29.58 14.68 2.46
N SER A 21 29.33 13.90 1.41
CA SER A 21 28.02 13.33 1.14
C SER A 21 27.70 12.43 2.32
N ALA A 22 26.77 12.85 3.19
CA ALA A 22 26.20 11.98 4.17
C ALA A 22 25.47 10.86 3.41
N ASN A 23 25.97 9.62 3.49
CA ASN A 23 25.25 8.45 3.05
C ASN A 23 24.03 8.35 3.97
N ALA A 24 22.86 8.76 3.47
CA ALA A 24 21.59 8.52 4.17
C ALA A 24 21.47 7.01 4.38
N THR A 25 21.23 6.57 5.61
CA THR A 25 20.89 5.18 5.88
C THR A 25 19.65 4.85 5.05
N PRO A 26 19.66 3.76 4.25
CA PRO A 26 18.47 3.38 3.49
C PRO A 26 17.30 3.21 4.46
N GLY A 27 16.18 3.90 4.21
CA GLY A 27 14.96 3.73 5.00
C GLY A 27 14.42 2.30 4.87
N VAL A 28 13.63 1.86 5.85
CA VAL A 28 12.92 0.56 5.79
C VAL A 28 12.08 0.51 4.53
N PRO A 29 12.24 -0.49 3.66
CA PRO A 29 11.48 -0.57 2.43
C PRO A 29 10.02 -0.92 2.70
N VAL A 30 9.10 -0.16 2.07
CA VAL A 30 7.65 -0.42 2.10
C VAL A 30 7.14 -0.59 0.69
N PHE A 31 6.55 -1.75 0.40
CA PHE A 31 6.11 -2.15 -0.93
C PHE A 31 4.91 -3.11 -0.88
N PRO A 32 4.05 -3.18 -1.90
CA PRO A 32 2.93 -4.11 -1.95
C PRO A 32 3.42 -5.56 -1.96
N GLY A 33 2.74 -6.42 -1.23
CA GLY A 33 3.11 -7.83 -1.05
C GLY A 33 4.06 -8.09 0.13
N MET A 34 4.55 -7.08 0.84
CA MET A 34 5.34 -7.29 2.05
C MET A 34 4.47 -7.73 3.24
N GLU A 35 5.10 -8.39 4.20
CA GLU A 35 4.46 -8.70 5.48
C GLU A 35 4.27 -7.43 6.33
N VAL A 36 3.08 -7.29 6.90
CA VAL A 36 2.77 -6.24 7.89
C VAL A 36 2.20 -6.86 9.16
N ARG A 37 2.50 -6.24 10.29
CA ARG A 37 2.08 -6.71 11.62
C ARG A 37 1.43 -5.59 12.42
N GLN A 38 0.36 -5.97 13.12
CA GLN A 38 -0.32 -5.11 14.08
C GLN A 38 -0.73 -5.95 15.30
N GLY A 39 -0.04 -5.75 16.42
CA GLY A 39 -0.20 -6.62 17.57
C GLY A 39 0.18 -8.06 17.23
N THR A 40 -0.78 -8.99 17.30
CA THR A 40 -0.60 -10.41 16.93
C THR A 40 -1.04 -10.75 15.51
N ASN A 41 -1.60 -9.78 14.79
CA ASN A 41 -2.07 -10.01 13.42
C ASN A 41 -0.90 -9.93 12.44
N VAL A 42 -0.84 -10.91 11.54
CA VAL A 42 0.10 -10.98 10.42
C VAL A 42 -0.71 -10.93 9.14
N CYS A 43 -0.39 -9.98 8.28
CA CYS A 43 -1.09 -9.73 7.03
C CYS A 43 -0.12 -9.33 5.90
N THR A 44 -0.65 -9.12 4.72
CA THR A 44 0.07 -8.70 3.53
C THR A 44 -0.32 -7.26 3.17
N LEU A 45 0.63 -6.43 2.79
CA LEU A 45 0.37 -5.08 2.31
C LEU A 45 -0.16 -5.13 0.86
N GLY A 46 -1.34 -4.52 0.62
CA GLY A 46 -2.03 -4.61 -0.66
C GLY A 46 -1.59 -3.58 -1.69
N PHE A 47 -1.53 -2.34 -1.29
CA PHE A 47 -1.18 -1.23 -2.18
C PHE A 47 -0.36 -0.18 -1.45
N VAL A 48 0.51 0.48 -2.17
CA VAL A 48 1.30 1.61 -1.66
C VAL A 48 1.20 2.75 -2.66
N ASP A 49 0.76 3.92 -2.19
CA ASP A 49 0.79 5.15 -2.96
C ASP A 49 2.02 5.97 -2.54
N PRO A 50 3.06 6.05 -3.37
CA PRO A 50 4.26 6.81 -3.04
C PRO A 50 4.03 8.33 -2.99
N GLN A 51 2.99 8.83 -3.64
CA GLN A 51 2.70 10.28 -3.71
C GLN A 51 2.08 10.77 -2.42
N THR A 52 1.07 10.06 -1.92
CA THR A 52 0.38 10.41 -0.67
C THR A 52 1.05 9.81 0.56
N ARG A 53 1.97 8.87 0.38
CA ARG A 53 2.61 8.06 1.43
C ARG A 53 1.57 7.33 2.29
N VAL A 54 0.57 6.77 1.63
CA VAL A 54 -0.46 5.93 2.23
C VAL A 54 -0.33 4.51 1.68
N ALA A 55 -0.37 3.54 2.57
CA ALA A 55 -0.44 2.13 2.20
C ALA A 55 -1.78 1.53 2.63
N PHE A 56 -2.15 0.41 2.01
CA PHE A 56 -3.42 -0.26 2.26
C PHE A 56 -3.23 -1.74 2.54
N THR A 57 -4.02 -2.25 3.48
CA THR A 57 -4.18 -3.68 3.79
C THR A 57 -5.64 -3.97 4.11
N ALA A 58 -6.00 -5.19 4.50
CA ALA A 58 -7.36 -5.52 4.91
C ALA A 58 -7.72 -4.90 6.27
N GLY A 59 -8.96 -4.44 6.42
CA GLY A 59 -9.43 -3.80 7.64
C GLY A 59 -9.46 -4.73 8.86
N HIS A 60 -9.71 -6.03 8.65
CA HIS A 60 -9.65 -7.03 9.73
C HIS A 60 -8.21 -7.32 10.20
N CYS A 61 -7.19 -6.84 9.48
CA CYS A 61 -5.78 -6.92 9.88
C CYS A 61 -5.41 -5.97 11.01
N ARG A 62 -6.20 -4.93 11.24
CA ARG A 62 -5.94 -3.93 12.27
C ARG A 62 -5.73 -4.56 13.64
N GLY A 63 -4.85 -3.96 14.39
CA GLY A 63 -4.54 -4.34 15.77
C GLY A 63 -4.35 -3.13 16.66
N SER A 64 -3.78 -3.34 17.82
CA SER A 64 -3.36 -2.25 18.71
C SER A 64 -1.92 -1.82 18.40
N GLY A 65 -1.66 -0.51 18.47
CA GLY A 65 -0.33 0.04 18.30
C GLY A 65 0.01 0.47 16.88
N GLN A 66 1.31 0.50 16.61
CA GLN A 66 1.87 0.90 15.32
C GLN A 66 1.85 -0.27 14.34
N VAL A 67 1.87 0.06 13.05
CA VAL A 67 2.08 -0.93 11.99
C VAL A 67 3.58 -1.15 11.81
N THR A 68 3.99 -2.41 11.81
CA THR A 68 5.40 -2.79 11.65
C THR A 68 5.59 -3.75 10.47
N ASP A 69 6.82 -3.84 9.99
CA ASP A 69 7.24 -4.93 9.11
C ASP A 69 7.47 -6.25 9.89
N ARG A 70 7.92 -7.29 9.19
CA ARG A 70 8.23 -8.61 9.77
C ARG A 70 9.32 -8.57 10.85
N ASP A 71 10.24 -7.59 10.76
CA ASP A 71 11.40 -7.46 11.64
C ASP A 71 11.12 -6.55 12.84
N GLY A 72 9.89 -6.01 12.93
CA GLY A 72 9.43 -5.13 14.01
C GLY A 72 9.77 -3.65 13.79
N ASN A 73 10.26 -3.26 12.62
CA ASN A 73 10.48 -1.85 12.30
C ASN A 73 9.13 -1.17 12.07
N VAL A 74 8.93 -0.02 12.70
CA VAL A 74 7.70 0.76 12.49
C VAL A 74 7.69 1.33 11.08
N ILE A 75 6.63 1.01 10.33
CA ILE A 75 6.43 1.53 8.96
C ILE A 75 5.38 2.64 8.90
N GLY A 76 4.51 2.75 9.90
CA GLY A 76 3.48 3.78 9.94
C GLY A 76 2.46 3.57 11.04
N ASN A 77 1.35 4.31 10.93
CA ASN A 77 0.22 4.25 11.84
C ASN A 77 -1.09 4.12 11.06
N GLN A 78 -2.08 3.46 11.66
CA GLN A 78 -3.42 3.41 11.11
C GLN A 78 -3.97 4.83 10.93
N ALA A 79 -4.46 5.15 9.73
CA ALA A 79 -5.10 6.42 9.38
C ALA A 79 -6.63 6.30 9.34
N GLY A 80 -7.15 5.14 8.96
CA GLY A 80 -8.58 4.85 8.91
C GLY A 80 -8.83 3.41 8.49
N PHE A 81 -10.03 2.91 8.71
CA PHE A 81 -10.40 1.56 8.29
C PHE A 81 -11.91 1.37 8.19
N ARG A 82 -12.32 0.38 7.41
CA ARG A 82 -13.64 -0.25 7.48
C ARG A 82 -13.46 -1.78 7.51
N ASP A 83 -14.29 -2.44 8.31
CA ASP A 83 -14.36 -3.89 8.37
C ASP A 83 -15.77 -4.30 8.81
N ASN A 84 -16.51 -4.82 7.85
CA ASN A 84 -17.81 -5.43 8.08
C ASN A 84 -17.85 -6.87 7.52
N THR A 85 -16.68 -7.51 7.45
CA THR A 85 -16.56 -8.89 6.97
C THR A 85 -17.47 -9.80 7.77
N PRO A 86 -18.40 -10.54 7.13
CA PRO A 86 -19.30 -11.44 7.82
C PRO A 86 -18.55 -12.59 8.49
N ASN A 87 -18.96 -12.93 9.72
CA ASN A 87 -18.51 -14.14 10.39
C ASN A 87 -19.34 -15.31 9.91
N GLY A 88 -18.76 -16.26 9.20
CA GLY A 88 -19.43 -17.49 8.77
C GLY A 88 -19.13 -17.88 7.32
N ALA A 89 -19.56 -19.09 6.95
CA ALA A 89 -19.29 -19.69 5.64
C ALA A 89 -20.22 -19.19 4.52
N THR A 90 -21.28 -18.46 4.85
CA THR A 90 -22.29 -17.98 3.90
C THR A 90 -22.30 -16.46 3.88
N VAL A 91 -22.07 -15.89 2.71
CA VAL A 91 -22.11 -14.44 2.48
C VAL A 91 -23.29 -14.13 1.58
N ASP A 92 -24.16 -13.20 2.00
CA ASP A 92 -25.21 -12.67 1.14
C ASP A 92 -24.55 -11.85 0.01
N THR A 93 -24.81 -12.23 -1.22
CA THR A 93 -24.23 -11.59 -2.42
C THR A 93 -24.68 -10.12 -2.58
N ASN A 94 -25.80 -9.73 -1.97
CA ASN A 94 -26.27 -8.35 -1.94
C ASN A 94 -25.63 -7.52 -0.81
N HIS A 95 -24.96 -8.17 0.13
CA HIS A 95 -24.27 -7.47 1.20
C HIS A 95 -23.03 -6.74 0.65
N GLN A 96 -22.94 -5.44 0.89
CA GLN A 96 -21.74 -4.69 0.56
C GLN A 96 -20.66 -4.99 1.59
N ILE A 97 -19.55 -5.54 1.14
CA ILE A 97 -18.40 -5.80 2.00
C ILE A 97 -17.38 -4.68 1.84
N ALA A 98 -16.98 -4.14 2.97
CA ALA A 98 -15.86 -3.23 3.11
C ALA A 98 -14.86 -3.86 4.09
N ASP A 99 -13.63 -4.04 3.66
CA ASP A 99 -12.54 -4.59 4.47
C ASP A 99 -11.22 -3.98 4.00
N TRP A 100 -10.95 -2.78 4.49
CA TRP A 100 -9.73 -2.06 4.17
C TRP A 100 -9.22 -1.26 5.37
N GLU A 101 -7.93 -1.11 5.43
CA GLU A 101 -7.21 -0.23 6.34
C GLU A 101 -6.24 0.63 5.55
N ALA A 102 -6.24 1.94 5.82
CA ALA A 102 -5.26 2.89 5.32
C ALA A 102 -4.21 3.15 6.42
N ILE A 103 -2.94 3.12 6.02
CA ILE A 103 -1.77 3.31 6.88
C ILE A 103 -1.03 4.56 6.43
N SER A 104 -0.93 5.57 7.29
CA SER A 104 -0.05 6.73 7.07
C SER A 104 1.38 6.30 7.33
N LEU A 105 2.21 6.32 6.29
CA LEU A 105 3.59 5.82 6.35
C LEU A 105 4.52 6.81 7.07
N ALA A 106 5.44 6.27 7.84
CA ALA A 106 6.46 7.05 8.54
C ALA A 106 7.36 7.81 7.52
N PRO A 107 7.85 9.01 7.86
CA PRO A 107 8.56 9.86 6.90
C PRO A 107 9.91 9.28 6.45
N ASP A 108 10.50 8.40 7.23
CA ASP A 108 11.82 7.81 7.04
C ASP A 108 11.81 6.46 6.31
N VAL A 109 10.64 5.90 5.97
CA VAL A 109 10.56 4.66 5.19
C VAL A 109 10.75 4.92 3.69
N ALA A 110 11.40 3.97 3.02
CA ALA A 110 11.60 3.98 1.57
C ALA A 110 10.39 3.35 0.86
N VAL A 111 9.59 4.18 0.20
CA VAL A 111 8.30 3.79 -0.39
C VAL A 111 8.43 3.47 -1.86
N ASN A 112 7.86 2.34 -2.31
CA ASN A 112 7.66 2.04 -3.72
C ASN A 112 6.36 1.25 -3.94
N ASN A 113 5.96 1.08 -5.20
CA ASN A 113 4.78 0.31 -5.60
C ASN A 113 5.14 -0.90 -6.48
N ILE A 114 6.28 -1.52 -6.22
CA ILE A 114 6.77 -2.66 -6.99
C ILE A 114 6.52 -3.94 -6.21
N LEU A 115 5.78 -4.87 -6.83
CA LEU A 115 5.55 -6.21 -6.30
C LEU A 115 6.84 -7.02 -6.19
N PRO A 116 6.94 -8.00 -5.29
CA PRO A 116 7.95 -9.03 -5.38
C PRO A 116 7.99 -9.63 -6.80
N GLY A 117 9.19 -9.75 -7.38
CA GLY A 117 9.32 -10.11 -8.80
C GLY A 117 9.46 -8.93 -9.77
N GLY A 118 9.37 -7.68 -9.29
CA GLY A 118 9.75 -6.48 -10.05
C GLY A 118 8.64 -5.84 -10.87
N ARG A 119 7.41 -6.31 -10.77
CA ARG A 119 6.24 -5.77 -11.49
C ARG A 119 5.67 -4.54 -10.78
N ALA A 120 5.57 -3.41 -11.48
CA ALA A 120 4.93 -2.21 -10.92
C ALA A 120 3.41 -2.42 -10.76
N LEU A 121 2.90 -2.18 -9.55
CA LEU A 121 1.48 -2.21 -9.24
C LEU A 121 0.91 -0.79 -9.39
N VAL A 122 -0.04 -0.62 -10.29
CA VAL A 122 -0.63 0.67 -10.65
C VAL A 122 -2.15 0.63 -10.51
N THR A 123 -2.76 1.79 -10.48
CA THR A 123 -4.22 1.96 -10.56
C THR A 123 -4.62 2.30 -11.99
N ASP A 124 -5.73 1.73 -12.46
CA ASP A 124 -6.37 2.11 -13.72
C ASP A 124 -7.89 2.01 -13.52
N PRO A 125 -8.63 3.12 -13.51
CA PRO A 125 -10.08 3.12 -13.30
C PRO A 125 -10.87 2.44 -14.42
N ALA A 126 -10.25 2.20 -15.58
CA ALA A 126 -10.88 1.47 -16.68
C ALA A 126 -10.87 -0.05 -16.47
N VAL A 127 -10.04 -0.56 -15.55
CA VAL A 127 -9.95 -1.99 -15.23
C VAL A 127 -10.75 -2.28 -13.96
N ALA A 128 -11.97 -2.77 -14.16
CA ALA A 128 -12.85 -3.20 -13.08
C ALA A 128 -12.88 -4.73 -12.96
N PRO A 129 -13.16 -5.29 -11.78
CA PRO A 129 -13.38 -6.72 -11.63
C PRO A 129 -14.63 -7.15 -12.43
N VAL A 130 -14.45 -8.11 -13.34
CA VAL A 130 -15.54 -8.74 -14.10
C VAL A 130 -15.31 -10.26 -14.16
N PRO A 131 -16.36 -11.10 -14.20
CA PRO A 131 -16.19 -12.55 -14.33
C PRO A 131 -15.34 -12.92 -15.53
N GLY A 132 -14.39 -13.85 -15.32
CA GLY A 132 -13.44 -14.30 -16.34
C GLY A 132 -12.19 -13.43 -16.51
N LEU A 133 -12.10 -12.27 -15.87
CA LEU A 133 -10.88 -11.45 -15.91
C LEU A 133 -9.70 -12.25 -15.34
N PRO A 134 -8.59 -12.41 -16.08
CA PRO A 134 -7.37 -13.00 -15.54
C PRO A 134 -6.80 -12.13 -14.43
N VAL A 135 -6.54 -12.75 -13.29
CA VAL A 135 -5.97 -12.06 -12.11
C VAL A 135 -4.90 -12.90 -11.45
N CYS A 136 -3.96 -12.24 -10.81
CA CYS A 136 -3.04 -12.83 -9.87
C CYS A 136 -3.28 -12.24 -8.47
N HIS A 137 -3.04 -13.04 -7.46
CA HIS A 137 -2.99 -12.66 -6.06
C HIS A 137 -1.56 -12.86 -5.55
N PHE A 138 -1.06 -11.91 -4.76
CA PHE A 138 0.18 -12.09 -4.03
C PHE A 138 -0.08 -12.04 -2.53
N GLY A 139 0.20 -13.15 -1.85
CA GLY A 139 0.16 -13.26 -0.40
C GLY A 139 1.55 -13.51 0.17
N VAL A 140 1.84 -12.95 1.32
CA VAL A 140 3.16 -13.13 1.97
C VAL A 140 3.45 -14.60 2.35
N ILE A 141 2.41 -15.41 2.53
CA ILE A 141 2.52 -16.84 2.87
C ILE A 141 2.53 -17.71 1.62
N THR A 142 1.63 -17.45 0.65
CA THR A 142 1.47 -18.32 -0.53
C THR A 142 2.29 -17.87 -1.73
N GLY A 143 2.81 -16.62 -1.72
CA GLY A 143 3.45 -16.03 -2.90
C GLY A 143 2.43 -15.65 -3.98
N GLU A 144 2.89 -15.57 -5.23
CA GLU A 144 2.04 -15.27 -6.39
C GLU A 144 1.31 -16.53 -6.85
N SER A 145 0.00 -16.40 -7.04
CA SER A 145 -0.83 -17.39 -7.70
C SER A 145 -1.84 -16.71 -8.62
N CYS A 146 -2.12 -17.31 -9.78
CA CYS A 146 -2.96 -16.68 -10.80
C CYS A 146 -4.14 -17.58 -11.17
N GLY A 147 -5.22 -16.95 -11.61
CA GLY A 147 -6.45 -17.61 -12.06
C GLY A 147 -7.38 -16.59 -12.70
N THR A 148 -8.65 -16.66 -12.40
CA THR A 148 -9.66 -15.74 -12.95
C THR A 148 -10.64 -15.29 -11.86
N ILE A 149 -11.27 -14.14 -12.06
CA ILE A 149 -12.44 -13.76 -11.29
C ILE A 149 -13.59 -14.71 -11.63
N ASP A 150 -14.22 -15.29 -10.59
CA ASP A 150 -15.35 -16.21 -10.72
C ASP A 150 -16.69 -15.45 -10.70
N ALA A 151 -16.96 -14.69 -9.63
CA ALA A 151 -18.19 -13.91 -9.47
C ALA A 151 -17.88 -12.54 -8.88
N VAL A 152 -18.64 -11.53 -9.31
CA VAL A 152 -18.56 -10.16 -8.80
C VAL A 152 -19.87 -9.81 -8.09
N ASN A 153 -19.75 -9.23 -6.92
CA ASN A 153 -20.85 -8.88 -6.04
C ASN A 153 -20.77 -7.39 -5.62
N ASN A 154 -21.49 -7.01 -4.59
CA ASN A 154 -21.52 -5.62 -4.13
C ASN A 154 -20.23 -5.23 -3.36
N GLY A 155 -19.25 -4.69 -4.09
CA GLY A 155 -17.96 -4.23 -3.54
C GLY A 155 -16.92 -5.34 -3.30
N TRP A 156 -17.20 -6.59 -3.70
CA TRP A 156 -16.31 -7.72 -3.55
C TRP A 156 -16.47 -8.75 -4.67
N PHE A 157 -15.52 -9.67 -4.80
CA PHE A 157 -15.53 -10.73 -5.80
C PHE A 157 -14.84 -12.00 -5.31
N THR A 158 -15.17 -13.13 -5.93
CA THR A 158 -14.50 -14.41 -5.72
C THR A 158 -13.56 -14.72 -6.87
N MET A 159 -12.57 -15.58 -6.60
CA MET A 159 -11.56 -16.00 -7.57
C MET A 159 -11.53 -17.54 -7.65
N ALA A 160 -11.14 -18.04 -8.81
CA ALA A 160 -11.05 -19.48 -9.09
C ALA A 160 -9.88 -19.77 -10.04
N ASN A 161 -9.81 -21.03 -10.48
CA ASN A 161 -8.89 -21.50 -11.52
C ASN A 161 -7.40 -21.30 -11.23
N GLY A 162 -6.99 -21.49 -9.98
CA GLY A 162 -5.57 -21.52 -9.61
C GLY A 162 -5.15 -20.50 -8.55
N VAL A 163 -6.00 -19.52 -8.21
CA VAL A 163 -5.71 -18.63 -7.08
C VAL A 163 -5.76 -19.43 -5.78
N VAL A 164 -4.69 -19.34 -5.00
CA VAL A 164 -4.58 -19.95 -3.67
C VAL A 164 -4.39 -18.89 -2.60
N SER A 165 -4.78 -19.21 -1.37
CA SER A 165 -4.65 -18.30 -0.25
C SER A 165 -4.52 -19.04 1.07
N GLN A 166 -3.86 -18.43 2.04
CA GLN A 166 -3.73 -18.91 3.41
C GLN A 166 -3.85 -17.74 4.40
N LYS A 167 -4.02 -18.09 5.68
CA LYS A 167 -3.99 -17.10 6.76
C LYS A 167 -2.65 -16.35 6.74
N GLY A 168 -2.69 -15.02 6.72
CA GLY A 168 -1.53 -14.14 6.55
C GLY A 168 -1.48 -13.48 5.18
N ASP A 169 -2.18 -14.00 4.18
CA ASP A 169 -2.29 -13.38 2.86
C ASP A 169 -3.33 -12.25 2.83
N SER A 170 -4.12 -12.10 3.89
CA SER A 170 -5.10 -11.03 4.06
C SER A 170 -4.51 -9.66 3.76
N GLY A 171 -5.23 -8.85 2.99
CA GLY A 171 -4.80 -7.55 2.53
C GLY A 171 -3.92 -7.58 1.29
N GLY A 172 -3.39 -8.73 0.90
CA GLY A 172 -2.53 -8.86 -0.28
C GLY A 172 -3.20 -8.41 -1.57
N PRO A 173 -2.44 -7.87 -2.53
CA PRO A 173 -2.98 -7.34 -3.76
C PRO A 173 -3.56 -8.43 -4.64
N VAL A 174 -4.72 -8.14 -5.24
CA VAL A 174 -5.26 -8.86 -6.39
C VAL A 174 -5.19 -7.94 -7.59
N TYR A 175 -4.56 -8.39 -8.67
CA TYR A 175 -4.24 -7.54 -9.80
C TYR A 175 -4.38 -8.26 -11.14
N HIS A 176 -4.72 -7.48 -12.17
CA HIS A 176 -4.71 -7.92 -13.56
C HIS A 176 -3.32 -7.66 -14.17
N PRO A 177 -2.59 -8.71 -14.60
CA PRO A 177 -1.31 -8.53 -15.28
C PRO A 177 -1.54 -7.98 -16.71
N THR A 178 -0.82 -6.91 -17.06
CA THR A 178 -0.95 -6.27 -18.37
C THR A 178 0.16 -6.70 -19.34
N PRO A 179 -0.06 -6.64 -20.67
CA PRO A 179 0.92 -7.04 -21.66
C PRO A 179 2.23 -6.24 -21.65
N ASP A 180 2.21 -5.03 -21.11
CA ASP A 180 3.38 -4.14 -20.95
C ASP A 180 4.18 -4.44 -19.67
N GLY A 181 3.83 -5.51 -18.95
CA GLY A 181 4.57 -5.98 -17.77
C GLY A 181 4.20 -5.31 -16.45
N ARG A 182 3.19 -4.41 -16.43
CA ARG A 182 2.64 -3.84 -15.21
C ARG A 182 1.58 -4.76 -14.59
N ALA A 183 1.13 -4.41 -13.41
CA ALA A 183 -0.01 -5.01 -12.72
C ALA A 183 -1.03 -3.90 -12.40
N VAL A 184 -2.29 -4.08 -12.76
CA VAL A 184 -3.36 -3.16 -12.38
C VAL A 184 -4.10 -3.75 -11.19
N ILE A 185 -4.07 -3.06 -10.04
CA ILE A 185 -4.80 -3.52 -8.85
C ILE A 185 -6.31 -3.50 -9.12
N VAL A 186 -6.98 -4.60 -8.80
CA VAL A 186 -8.43 -4.74 -8.90
C VAL A 186 -9.09 -5.05 -7.57
N GLY A 187 -8.31 -5.51 -6.57
CA GLY A 187 -8.81 -5.80 -5.23
C GLY A 187 -7.71 -6.05 -4.21
N MET A 188 -8.15 -6.25 -2.96
CA MET A 188 -7.32 -6.71 -1.86
C MET A 188 -7.93 -7.98 -1.28
N PHE A 189 -7.11 -9.00 -1.07
CA PHE A 189 -7.57 -10.29 -0.55
C PHE A 189 -8.18 -10.11 0.85
N ASN A 190 -9.40 -10.64 1.00
CA ASN A 190 -10.16 -10.55 2.25
C ASN A 190 -10.15 -11.88 2.99
N SER A 191 -10.70 -12.94 2.37
CA SER A 191 -10.96 -14.21 3.04
C SER A 191 -11.16 -15.33 2.02
N THR A 192 -11.45 -16.53 2.51
CA THR A 192 -11.92 -17.63 1.69
C THR A 192 -13.36 -17.93 2.05
N TRP A 193 -14.29 -17.86 1.08
CA TRP A 193 -15.70 -18.17 1.28
C TRP A 193 -16.06 -19.46 0.56
N GLY A 194 -16.46 -20.47 1.36
CA GLY A 194 -16.58 -21.82 0.88
C GLY A 194 -15.20 -22.36 0.44
N GLN A 195 -15.02 -22.55 -0.86
CA GLN A 195 -13.74 -22.96 -1.46
C GLN A 195 -13.08 -21.87 -2.31
N TYR A 196 -13.66 -20.68 -2.36
CA TYR A 196 -13.21 -19.61 -3.25
C TYR A 196 -12.46 -18.52 -2.46
N PRO A 197 -11.21 -18.21 -2.83
CA PRO A 197 -10.55 -17.00 -2.39
C PRO A 197 -11.38 -15.78 -2.79
N ALA A 198 -11.52 -14.80 -1.90
CA ALA A 198 -12.35 -13.61 -2.11
C ALA A 198 -11.56 -12.33 -1.82
N ALA A 199 -11.88 -11.27 -2.52
CA ALA A 199 -11.26 -9.97 -2.38
C ALA A 199 -12.30 -8.86 -2.36
N VAL A 200 -12.03 -7.78 -1.62
CA VAL A 200 -12.77 -6.53 -1.75
C VAL A 200 -12.27 -5.78 -2.98
N SER A 201 -13.18 -5.14 -3.71
CA SER A 201 -12.86 -4.34 -4.87
C SER A 201 -11.97 -3.16 -4.49
N TRP A 202 -10.86 -2.97 -5.19
CA TRP A 202 -9.98 -1.81 -5.00
C TRP A 202 -10.72 -0.49 -5.25
N GLN A 203 -11.53 -0.43 -6.30
CA GLN A 203 -12.30 0.77 -6.63
C GLN A 203 -13.22 1.18 -5.47
N ALA A 204 -13.94 0.22 -4.87
CA ALA A 204 -14.81 0.49 -3.73
C ALA A 204 -14.00 0.87 -2.48
N ALA A 205 -12.93 0.15 -2.16
CA ALA A 205 -12.11 0.39 -0.99
C ALA A 205 -11.40 1.75 -1.06
N SER A 206 -10.79 2.08 -2.20
CA SER A 206 -10.08 3.33 -2.38
C SER A 206 -11.01 4.55 -2.36
N GLN A 207 -12.21 4.43 -2.93
CA GLN A 207 -13.22 5.49 -2.87
C GLN A 207 -13.67 5.73 -1.43
N GLN A 208 -14.01 4.68 -0.68
CA GLN A 208 -14.42 4.79 0.72
C GLN A 208 -13.32 5.39 1.59
N ALA A 209 -12.08 4.96 1.40
CA ALA A 209 -10.95 5.50 2.14
C ALA A 209 -10.75 7.00 1.86
N HIS A 210 -10.89 7.40 0.60
CA HIS A 210 -10.80 8.79 0.20
C HIS A 210 -11.90 9.64 0.84
N GLU A 211 -13.14 9.17 0.84
CA GLU A 211 -14.28 9.83 1.49
C GLU A 211 -14.07 9.99 2.99
N ASP A 212 -13.61 8.94 3.68
CA ASP A 212 -13.37 8.95 5.12
C ASP A 212 -12.24 9.92 5.52
N VAL A 213 -11.15 9.96 4.75
CA VAL A 213 -10.03 10.88 4.99
C VAL A 213 -10.44 12.33 4.74
N ILE A 214 -11.19 12.63 3.67
CA ILE A 214 -11.70 13.98 3.40
C ILE A 214 -12.68 14.41 4.49
N SER A 215 -13.59 13.54 4.89
CA SER A 215 -14.57 13.84 5.95
C SER A 215 -13.87 14.14 7.27
N ALA A 216 -12.83 13.38 7.62
CA ALA A 216 -12.04 13.64 8.82
C ALA A 216 -11.29 14.98 8.75
N ALA A 217 -10.72 15.32 7.60
CA ALA A 217 -10.03 16.60 7.39
C ALA A 217 -10.99 17.80 7.45
N ALA A 218 -12.20 17.66 6.89
CA ALA A 218 -13.22 18.70 6.93
C ALA A 218 -13.79 18.94 8.34
N GLY A 219 -13.93 17.85 9.14
CA GLY A 219 -14.40 17.92 10.53
C GLY A 219 -13.37 18.50 11.51
N SER A 220 -12.09 18.53 11.13
CA SER A 220 -10.99 19.08 11.93
C SER A 220 -10.65 20.55 11.59
N ALA A 221 -11.33 21.18 10.63
CA ALA A 221 -11.14 22.60 10.34
C ALA A 221 -11.61 23.44 11.55
N PRO A 222 -10.77 24.35 12.09
CA PRO A 222 -11.20 25.21 13.19
C PRO A 222 -12.39 26.07 12.73
N PRO A 223 -13.38 26.34 13.60
CA PRO A 223 -14.48 27.21 13.26
C PRO A 223 -13.87 28.56 12.85
N GLY A 224 -14.20 28.99 11.63
CA GLY A 224 -13.70 30.23 11.07
C GLY A 224 -13.93 31.39 12.09
N LEU A 225 -12.87 32.09 12.40
CA LEU A 225 -12.96 33.33 13.14
C LEU A 225 -13.81 34.33 12.34
N PRO A 226 -14.74 35.07 13.00
CA PRO A 226 -15.59 36.03 12.34
C PRO A 226 -14.81 37.20 11.75
#